data_7c169147b28f1a486be94df83e9c9218
#
_entry.id   7c169147b28f1a486be94df83e9c9218
#
_cell.length_a   1.000
_cell.length_b   1.000
_cell.length_c   1.000
_cell.angle_alpha   90.00
_cell.angle_beta   90.00
_cell.angle_gamma   90.00
#
_symmetry.space_group_name_H-M   'P 1'
#
loop_
_entity.id
_entity.type
_entity.pdbx_description
1 polymer ?
#
loop_
_entity_poly.entity_id
_entity_poly.type
_entity_poly.pdbx_seq_one_letter_code
_entity_poly.pdbx_strand_id
1 'polypeptide(L)'
;MWPLGHVAVSYLCYTAWTRWRLTGRPDELPVLVLLFGSQFPDLVDKPLAWYLAVLPTGRTLAHSLVFLVPICIAVWLCCRRQGRPELAIAFAIGALSHVAVDALPALWGGTDSSFLLWPILPVEPYEAGAPSVLALFVDSLDDPNFLAEFVLAAWAFVIWRRHGYPGLEPVGARWRGAGRRTD
;
A
#
# COMPACT_ATOMS: atom_id res chain seq x y z
N MET A 1 6.20 -5.43 -7.00
CA MET A 1 5.41 -4.42 -7.75
C MET A 1 5.92 -3.02 -7.53
N TRP A 2 5.61 -2.07 -8.43
CA TRP A 2 5.86 -0.65 -8.25
C TRP A 2 4.77 0.01 -7.40
N PRO A 3 4.99 1.20 -6.82
CA PRO A 3 4.03 1.88 -5.94
C PRO A 3 2.64 2.04 -6.53
N LEU A 4 2.53 2.27 -7.85
CA LEU A 4 1.26 2.44 -8.55
C LEU A 4 0.41 1.16 -8.52
N GLY A 5 1.02 0.01 -8.73
CA GLY A 5 0.35 -1.28 -8.68
C GLY A 5 -0.19 -1.59 -7.27
N HIS A 6 0.58 -1.32 -6.22
CA HIS A 6 0.13 -1.49 -4.84
C HIS A 6 -1.08 -0.64 -4.50
N VAL A 7 -1.08 0.64 -4.90
CA VAL A 7 -2.24 1.54 -4.74
C VAL A 7 -3.46 0.99 -5.47
N ALA A 8 -3.29 0.56 -6.72
CA ALA A 8 -4.38 0.05 -7.54
C ALA A 8 -5.03 -1.20 -6.92
N VAL A 9 -4.22 -2.20 -6.56
CA VAL A 9 -4.71 -3.43 -5.94
C VAL A 9 -5.39 -3.15 -4.61
N SER A 10 -4.77 -2.33 -3.75
CA SER A 10 -5.35 -1.95 -2.45
C SER A 10 -6.72 -1.29 -2.61
N TYR A 11 -6.86 -0.37 -3.57
CA TYR A 11 -8.13 0.30 -3.83
C TYR A 11 -9.21 -0.65 -4.36
N LEU A 12 -8.84 -1.58 -5.24
CA LEU A 12 -9.74 -2.61 -5.74
C LEU A 12 -10.21 -3.56 -4.62
N CYS A 13 -9.29 -4.02 -3.76
CA CYS A 13 -9.60 -4.84 -2.60
C CYS A 13 -10.53 -4.12 -1.63
N TYR A 14 -10.26 -2.85 -1.32
CA TYR A 14 -11.09 -2.05 -0.43
C TYR A 14 -12.48 -1.80 -1.02
N THR A 15 -12.57 -1.54 -2.33
CA THR A 15 -13.85 -1.41 -3.04
C THR A 15 -14.67 -2.70 -2.99
N ALA A 16 -14.01 -3.84 -3.19
CA ALA A 16 -14.67 -5.15 -3.07
C ALA A 16 -15.20 -5.38 -1.63
N TRP A 17 -14.39 -5.04 -0.64
CA TRP A 17 -14.78 -5.15 0.77
C TRP A 17 -15.97 -4.25 1.13
N THR A 18 -15.97 -2.96 0.72
CA THR A 18 -17.08 -2.03 0.99
C THR A 18 -18.38 -2.48 0.33
N ARG A 19 -18.30 -3.02 -0.89
CA ARG A 19 -19.46 -3.60 -1.58
C ARG A 19 -20.00 -4.83 -0.85
N TRP A 20 -19.12 -5.73 -0.43
CA TRP A 20 -19.52 -6.92 0.32
C TRP A 20 -20.19 -6.57 1.67
N ARG A 21 -19.69 -5.54 2.35
CA ARG A 21 -20.27 -5.05 3.62
C ARG A 21 -21.51 -4.18 3.42
N LEU A 22 -21.96 -3.97 2.18
CA LEU A 22 -23.11 -3.13 1.84
C LEU A 22 -23.00 -1.68 2.36
N THR A 23 -21.79 -1.20 2.56
CA THR A 23 -21.53 0.17 3.03
C THR A 23 -21.53 1.19 1.89
N GLY A 24 -21.64 0.71 0.63
CA GLY A 24 -21.72 1.56 -0.53
C GLY A 24 -20.35 1.99 -1.08
N ARG A 25 -20.16 3.29 -1.28
CA ARG A 25 -18.91 3.84 -1.80
C ARG A 25 -17.88 4.01 -0.70
N PRO A 26 -16.56 3.88 -1.04
CA PRO A 26 -15.50 4.26 -0.12
C PRO A 26 -15.62 5.72 0.33
N ASP A 27 -15.42 5.96 1.63
CA ASP A 27 -15.38 7.30 2.21
C ASP A 27 -14.00 7.95 2.06
N GLU A 28 -13.94 9.28 2.16
CA GLU A 28 -12.76 10.12 1.95
C GLU A 28 -11.57 9.71 2.83
N LEU A 29 -11.75 9.76 4.15
CA LEU A 29 -10.63 9.53 5.07
C LEU A 29 -10.16 8.07 5.11
N PRO A 30 -11.02 7.05 5.08
CA PRO A 30 -10.59 5.67 4.89
C PRO A 30 -9.77 5.45 3.62
N VAL A 31 -10.09 6.13 2.50
CA VAL A 31 -9.28 6.01 1.27
C VAL A 31 -7.89 6.60 1.46
N LEU A 32 -7.74 7.75 2.13
CA LEU A 32 -6.42 8.31 2.43
C LEU A 32 -5.59 7.38 3.34
N VAL A 33 -6.23 6.78 4.34
CA VAL A 33 -5.59 5.80 5.22
C VAL A 33 -5.21 4.52 4.46
N LEU A 34 -6.06 4.07 3.53
CA LEU A 34 -5.78 2.96 2.63
C LEU A 34 -4.53 3.22 1.78
N LEU A 35 -4.44 4.42 1.16
CA LEU A 35 -3.29 4.82 0.36
C LEU A 35 -2.01 4.84 1.19
N PHE A 36 -2.07 5.39 2.40
CA PHE A 36 -0.94 5.32 3.33
C PHE A 36 -0.57 3.88 3.67
N GLY A 37 -1.55 3.04 4.03
CA GLY A 37 -1.35 1.62 4.34
C GLY A 37 -0.73 0.86 3.18
N SER A 38 -1.16 1.15 1.94
CA SER A 38 -0.63 0.49 0.73
C SER A 38 0.84 0.82 0.43
N GLN A 39 1.39 1.88 1.00
CA GLN A 39 2.80 2.24 0.86
C GLN A 39 3.60 2.03 2.15
N PHE A 40 2.92 1.74 3.26
CA PHE A 40 3.53 1.67 4.59
C PHE A 40 4.71 0.68 4.67
N PRO A 41 4.63 -0.56 4.14
CA PRO A 41 5.76 -1.47 4.20
C PRO A 41 7.01 -0.91 3.51
N ASP A 42 6.85 -0.34 2.33
CA ASP A 42 7.92 0.27 1.56
C ASP A 42 8.50 1.53 2.21
N LEU A 43 7.64 2.36 2.80
CA LEU A 43 8.05 3.58 3.50
C LEU A 43 8.89 3.29 4.76
N VAL A 44 8.73 2.11 5.34
CA VAL A 44 9.53 1.68 6.49
C VAL A 44 10.79 0.96 6.04
N ASP A 45 10.66 -0.09 5.26
CA ASP A 45 11.77 -1.01 4.99
C ASP A 45 12.80 -0.44 4.02
N LYS A 46 12.38 0.24 2.95
CA LYS A 46 13.33 0.77 1.96
C LYS A 46 14.26 1.84 2.53
N PRO A 47 13.80 2.85 3.29
CA PRO A 47 14.71 3.78 3.94
C PRO A 47 15.69 3.11 4.92
N LEU A 48 15.20 2.15 5.71
CA LEU A 48 16.01 1.45 6.69
C LEU A 48 17.05 0.53 6.05
N ALA A 49 16.73 -0.10 4.91
CA ALA A 49 17.66 -0.95 4.20
C ALA A 49 18.61 -0.16 3.28
N TRP A 50 18.08 0.76 2.48
CA TRP A 50 18.84 1.40 1.40
C TRP A 50 19.72 2.56 1.85
N TYR A 51 19.25 3.35 2.82
CA TYR A 51 19.97 4.55 3.27
C TYR A 51 20.62 4.39 4.63
N LEU A 52 19.99 3.63 5.55
CA LEU A 52 20.51 3.45 6.90
C LEU A 52 21.24 2.12 7.09
N ALA A 53 21.11 1.18 6.15
CA ALA A 53 21.72 -0.15 6.18
C ALA A 53 21.50 -0.93 7.49
N VAL A 54 20.34 -0.71 8.14
CA VAL A 54 19.97 -1.40 9.40
C VAL A 54 19.15 -2.66 9.14
N LEU A 55 18.56 -2.81 7.94
CA LEU A 55 17.85 -4.01 7.52
C LEU A 55 18.58 -4.70 6.37
N PRO A 56 18.53 -6.04 6.28
CA PRO A 56 19.23 -6.78 5.23
C PRO A 56 18.69 -6.48 3.83
N THR A 57 17.38 -6.24 3.71
CA THR A 57 16.73 -5.91 2.43
C THR A 57 15.59 -4.91 2.62
N GLY A 58 15.10 -4.32 1.52
CA GLY A 58 13.91 -3.47 1.53
C GLY A 58 12.58 -4.23 1.67
N ARG A 59 12.63 -5.51 2.06
CA ARG A 59 11.46 -6.35 2.32
C ARG A 59 11.74 -7.25 3.53
N THR A 60 11.69 -6.67 4.73
CA THR A 60 11.95 -7.42 5.97
C THR A 60 10.98 -7.03 7.08
N LEU A 61 11.19 -5.90 7.78
CA LEU A 61 10.48 -5.55 9.00
C LEU A 61 8.97 -5.35 8.76
N ALA A 62 8.61 -4.37 7.97
CA ALA A 62 7.20 -4.04 7.72
C ALA A 62 6.54 -4.93 6.65
N HIS A 63 7.32 -5.70 5.89
CA HIS A 63 6.82 -6.75 5.01
C HIS A 63 6.62 -8.07 5.74
N SER A 64 7.20 -8.24 6.92
CA SER A 64 6.99 -9.46 7.71
C SER A 64 5.66 -9.45 8.43
N LEU A 65 4.90 -10.54 8.29
CA LEU A 65 3.65 -10.75 9.03
C LEU A 65 3.87 -10.81 10.54
N VAL A 66 5.08 -11.18 10.99
CA VAL A 66 5.46 -11.21 12.41
C VAL A 66 5.35 -9.82 13.04
N PHE A 67 5.65 -8.76 12.29
CA PHE A 67 5.54 -7.36 12.75
C PHE A 67 4.28 -6.68 12.21
N LEU A 68 3.90 -6.92 10.98
CA LEU A 68 2.78 -6.23 10.35
C LEU A 68 1.44 -6.56 11.01
N VAL A 69 1.21 -7.85 11.38
CA VAL A 69 -0.03 -8.24 12.04
C VAL A 69 -0.19 -7.57 13.41
N PRO A 70 0.80 -7.58 14.31
CA PRO A 70 0.75 -6.80 15.55
C PRO A 70 0.51 -5.29 15.32
N ILE A 71 1.12 -4.68 14.30
CA ILE A 71 0.88 -3.27 13.95
C ILE A 71 -0.58 -3.07 13.54
N CYS A 72 -1.14 -3.93 12.68
CA CYS A 72 -2.55 -3.87 12.29
C CYS A 72 -3.48 -4.01 13.50
N ILE A 73 -3.16 -4.91 14.45
CA ILE A 73 -3.92 -5.07 15.68
C ILE A 73 -3.84 -3.81 16.55
N ALA A 74 -2.65 -3.21 16.70
CA ALA A 74 -2.48 -1.97 17.47
C ALA A 74 -3.27 -0.81 16.86
N VAL A 75 -3.21 -0.65 15.53
CA VAL A 75 -4.00 0.35 14.79
C VAL A 75 -5.50 0.08 14.98
N TRP A 76 -5.94 -1.18 14.91
CA TRP A 76 -7.32 -1.56 15.16
C TRP A 76 -7.80 -1.17 16.56
N LEU A 77 -7.04 -1.52 17.59
CA LEU A 77 -7.37 -1.19 18.98
C LEU A 77 -7.45 0.33 19.19
N CYS A 78 -6.52 1.08 18.60
CA CYS A 78 -6.48 2.54 18.68
C CYS A 78 -7.71 3.17 17.99
N CYS A 79 -7.97 2.79 16.73
CA CYS A 79 -9.10 3.33 15.95
C CYS A 79 -10.45 2.92 16.55
N ARG A 80 -10.58 1.68 17.05
CA ARG A 80 -11.77 1.20 17.73
C ARG A 80 -12.11 2.02 18.98
N ARG A 81 -11.09 2.36 19.80
CA ARG A 81 -11.27 3.23 20.97
C ARG A 81 -11.73 4.63 20.61
N GLN A 82 -11.41 5.10 19.43
CA GLN A 82 -11.83 6.41 18.91
C GLN A 82 -13.19 6.35 18.16
N GLY A 83 -13.84 5.17 18.12
CA GLY A 83 -15.10 4.99 17.39
C GLY A 83 -14.96 4.97 15.87
N ARG A 84 -13.74 4.74 15.34
CA ARG A 84 -13.42 4.80 13.90
C ARG A 84 -12.75 3.53 13.37
N PRO A 85 -13.32 2.34 13.59
CA PRO A 85 -12.71 1.07 13.19
C PRO A 85 -12.52 0.95 11.67
N GLU A 86 -13.29 1.70 10.87
CA GLU A 86 -13.19 1.73 9.40
C GLU A 86 -11.80 2.18 8.92
N LEU A 87 -11.12 3.06 9.67
CA LEU A 87 -9.77 3.51 9.35
C LEU A 87 -8.75 2.39 9.51
N ALA A 88 -8.87 1.60 10.57
CA ALA A 88 -7.98 0.47 10.80
C ALA A 88 -8.17 -0.63 9.73
N ILE A 89 -9.41 -0.86 9.30
CA ILE A 89 -9.70 -1.80 8.21
C ILE A 89 -9.08 -1.32 6.91
N ALA A 90 -9.21 -0.03 6.59
CA ALA A 90 -8.59 0.55 5.41
C ALA A 90 -7.06 0.42 5.44
N PHE A 91 -6.42 0.75 6.59
CA PHE A 91 -4.98 0.54 6.78
C PHE A 91 -4.58 -0.92 6.59
N ALA A 92 -5.28 -1.85 7.24
CA ALA A 92 -4.96 -3.28 7.17
C ALA A 92 -5.12 -3.82 5.74
N ILE A 93 -6.19 -3.45 5.02
CA ILE A 93 -6.36 -3.85 3.62
C ILE A 93 -5.22 -3.29 2.78
N GLY A 94 -4.84 -2.02 2.96
CA GLY A 94 -3.71 -1.42 2.25
C GLY A 94 -2.41 -2.18 2.48
N ALA A 95 -2.01 -2.33 3.74
CA ALA A 95 -0.73 -2.92 4.11
C ALA A 95 -0.65 -4.43 3.80
N LEU A 96 -1.71 -5.18 4.09
CA LEU A 96 -1.72 -6.62 3.80
C LEU A 96 -1.82 -6.93 2.32
N SER A 97 -2.57 -6.15 1.52
CA SER A 97 -2.60 -6.33 0.07
C SER A 97 -1.25 -6.00 -0.57
N HIS A 98 -0.51 -5.00 -0.05
CA HIS A 98 0.85 -4.71 -0.49
C HIS A 98 1.74 -5.95 -0.34
N VAL A 99 1.84 -6.48 0.88
CA VAL A 99 2.68 -7.65 1.18
C VAL A 99 2.23 -8.89 0.41
N ALA A 100 0.91 -9.10 0.28
CA ALA A 100 0.37 -10.24 -0.48
C ALA A 100 0.79 -10.20 -1.95
N VAL A 101 0.74 -9.02 -2.56
CA VAL A 101 1.14 -8.84 -3.98
C VAL A 101 2.65 -9.02 -4.15
N ASP A 102 3.46 -8.56 -3.21
CA ASP A 102 4.91 -8.76 -3.24
C ASP A 102 5.32 -10.22 -3.02
N ALA A 103 4.50 -10.99 -2.31
CA ALA A 103 4.69 -12.43 -2.14
C ALA A 103 4.16 -13.26 -3.32
N LEU A 104 3.29 -12.69 -4.16
CA LEU A 104 2.62 -13.43 -5.24
C LEU A 104 3.59 -14.16 -6.21
N PRO A 105 4.72 -13.55 -6.65
CA PRO A 105 5.66 -14.21 -7.56
C PRO A 105 6.26 -15.51 -6.99
N ALA A 106 6.33 -15.67 -5.67
CA ALA A 106 6.82 -16.90 -5.03
C ALA A 106 5.95 -18.12 -5.38
N LEU A 107 4.66 -17.93 -5.66
CA LEU A 107 3.75 -19.02 -6.05
C LEU A 107 4.14 -19.66 -7.38
N TRP A 108 4.89 -18.97 -8.23
CA TRP A 108 5.38 -19.45 -9.53
C TRP A 108 6.90 -19.63 -9.56
N GLY A 109 7.54 -19.70 -8.37
CA GLY A 109 9.00 -19.89 -8.24
C GLY A 109 9.82 -18.65 -8.65
N GLY A 110 9.21 -17.46 -8.72
CA GLY A 110 9.86 -16.24 -9.17
C GLY A 110 10.71 -15.52 -8.11
N THR A 111 10.33 -15.60 -6.83
CA THR A 111 11.07 -14.95 -5.73
C THR A 111 10.90 -15.74 -4.44
N ASP A 112 11.85 -15.57 -3.51
CA ASP A 112 11.75 -16.10 -2.17
C ASP A 112 10.72 -15.30 -1.35
N SER A 113 9.91 -15.99 -0.55
CA SER A 113 8.90 -15.43 0.35
C SER A 113 9.28 -15.52 1.83
N SER A 114 10.51 -15.87 2.16
CA SER A 114 11.04 -15.98 3.53
C SER A 114 10.85 -14.67 4.32
N PHE A 115 10.85 -13.52 3.63
CA PHE A 115 10.61 -12.21 4.23
C PHE A 115 9.28 -12.11 4.98
N LEU A 116 8.27 -12.92 4.60
CA LEU A 116 6.97 -12.94 5.29
C LEU A 116 7.08 -13.37 6.75
N LEU A 117 8.09 -14.16 7.09
CA LEU A 117 8.33 -14.68 8.43
C LEU A 117 9.64 -14.17 9.05
N TRP A 118 10.26 -13.15 8.47
CA TRP A 118 11.44 -12.53 9.07
C TRP A 118 11.11 -11.98 10.48
N PRO A 119 11.96 -12.09 11.50
CA PRO A 119 13.31 -12.67 11.52
C PRO A 119 13.35 -14.18 11.80
N ILE A 120 12.21 -14.88 11.85
CA ILE A 120 12.15 -16.33 12.11
C ILE A 120 12.82 -17.09 10.96
N LEU A 121 12.57 -16.67 9.72
CA LEU A 121 13.28 -17.15 8.54
C LEU A 121 14.33 -16.11 8.11
N PRO A 122 15.55 -16.56 7.77
CA PRO A 122 16.58 -15.65 7.27
C PRO A 122 16.21 -15.12 5.89
N VAL A 123 16.68 -13.91 5.58
CA VAL A 123 16.59 -13.29 4.25
C VAL A 123 17.99 -12.93 3.81
N GLU A 124 18.36 -13.29 2.59
CA GLU A 124 19.67 -12.98 2.00
C GLU A 124 19.83 -11.46 1.86
N PRO A 125 20.87 -10.85 2.46
CA PRO A 125 21.13 -9.43 2.32
C PRO A 125 21.41 -9.03 0.88
N TYR A 126 21.15 -7.78 0.53
CA TYR A 126 21.58 -7.23 -0.74
C TYR A 126 23.11 -7.17 -0.82
N GLU A 127 23.69 -7.70 -1.90
CA GLU A 127 25.13 -7.64 -2.15
C GLU A 127 25.61 -6.22 -2.46
N ALA A 128 24.75 -5.38 -3.03
CA ALA A 128 24.99 -3.98 -3.36
C ALA A 128 24.07 -3.06 -2.58
N GLY A 129 24.53 -1.84 -2.31
CA GLY A 129 23.74 -0.80 -1.63
C GLY A 129 22.46 -0.42 -2.36
N ALA A 130 21.87 0.75 -2.02
CA ALA A 130 20.62 1.21 -2.59
C ALA A 130 20.62 1.16 -4.13
N PRO A 131 19.64 0.45 -4.75
CA PRO A 131 19.58 0.40 -6.21
C PRO A 131 19.21 1.79 -6.77
N SER A 132 19.69 2.09 -7.96
CA SER A 132 19.25 3.26 -8.69
C SER A 132 17.78 3.11 -9.08
N VAL A 133 16.91 4.00 -8.61
CA VAL A 133 15.48 3.98 -8.96
C VAL A 133 15.27 4.10 -10.47
N LEU A 134 16.11 4.89 -11.14
CA LEU A 134 16.04 5.04 -12.60
C LEU A 134 16.43 3.74 -13.32
N ALA A 135 17.50 3.06 -12.86
CA ALA A 135 17.90 1.78 -13.44
C ALA A 135 16.79 0.73 -13.23
N LEU A 136 16.25 0.61 -12.02
CA LEU A 136 15.12 -0.28 -11.73
C LEU A 136 13.91 0.01 -12.65
N PHE A 137 13.61 1.29 -12.90
CA PHE A 137 12.51 1.67 -13.79
C PHE A 137 12.76 1.23 -15.23
N VAL A 138 13.97 1.52 -15.76
CA VAL A 138 14.34 1.12 -17.12
C VAL A 138 14.30 -0.39 -17.29
N ASP A 139 14.88 -1.12 -16.33
CA ASP A 139 14.90 -2.60 -16.33
C ASP A 139 13.49 -3.22 -16.22
N SER A 140 12.54 -2.48 -15.65
CA SER A 140 11.15 -2.95 -15.54
C SER A 140 10.34 -2.78 -16.84
N LEU A 141 10.78 -1.96 -17.79
CA LEU A 141 9.99 -1.64 -18.99
C LEU A 141 9.72 -2.86 -19.87
N ASP A 142 10.58 -3.87 -19.84
CA ASP A 142 10.43 -5.11 -20.58
C ASP A 142 9.73 -6.22 -19.79
N ASP A 143 9.36 -5.96 -18.50
CA ASP A 143 8.66 -6.93 -17.67
C ASP A 143 7.15 -6.87 -17.91
N PRO A 144 6.51 -7.94 -18.41
CA PRO A 144 5.06 -7.99 -18.62
C PRO A 144 4.25 -7.72 -17.32
N ASN A 145 4.79 -8.11 -16.16
CA ASN A 145 4.13 -7.86 -14.88
C ASN A 145 4.10 -6.35 -14.56
N PHE A 146 5.18 -5.64 -14.87
CA PHE A 146 5.24 -4.19 -14.73
C PHE A 146 4.22 -3.52 -15.67
N LEU A 147 4.12 -3.96 -16.93
CA LEU A 147 3.13 -3.43 -17.87
C LEU A 147 1.69 -3.73 -17.42
N ALA A 148 1.44 -4.91 -16.83
CA ALA A 148 0.13 -5.25 -16.26
C ALA A 148 -0.30 -4.33 -15.13
N GLU A 149 0.63 -3.71 -14.39
CA GLU A 149 0.32 -2.74 -13.33
C GLU A 149 -0.42 -1.52 -13.87
N PHE A 150 -0.10 -1.06 -15.08
CA PHE A 150 -0.79 0.07 -15.71
C PHE A 150 -2.24 -0.28 -16.08
N VAL A 151 -2.51 -1.52 -16.45
CA VAL A 151 -3.88 -2.00 -16.72
C VAL A 151 -4.68 -2.01 -15.42
N LEU A 152 -4.09 -2.54 -14.34
CA LEU A 152 -4.71 -2.51 -13.01
C LEU A 152 -4.94 -1.08 -12.51
N ALA A 153 -3.97 -0.20 -12.70
CA ALA A 153 -4.08 1.20 -12.32
C ALA A 153 -5.18 1.93 -13.11
N ALA A 154 -5.27 1.69 -14.41
CA ALA A 154 -6.33 2.25 -15.25
C ALA A 154 -7.72 1.75 -14.78
N TRP A 155 -7.84 0.46 -14.46
CA TRP A 155 -9.09 -0.10 -13.93
C TRP A 155 -9.44 0.51 -12.57
N ALA A 156 -8.51 0.55 -11.63
CA ALA A 156 -8.70 1.20 -10.34
C ALA A 156 -9.09 2.67 -10.49
N PHE A 157 -8.45 3.40 -11.41
CA PHE A 157 -8.76 4.80 -11.72
C PHE A 157 -10.19 4.98 -12.23
N VAL A 158 -10.66 4.12 -13.14
CA VAL A 158 -12.05 4.17 -13.64
C VAL A 158 -13.05 3.96 -12.49
N ILE A 159 -12.77 3.01 -11.59
CA ILE A 159 -13.64 2.76 -10.43
C ILE A 159 -13.58 3.94 -9.46
N TRP A 160 -12.42 4.47 -9.16
CA TRP A 160 -12.21 5.63 -8.30
C TRP A 160 -12.96 6.87 -8.83
N ARG A 161 -12.87 7.12 -10.14
CA ARG A 161 -13.66 8.16 -10.81
C ARG A 161 -15.18 7.96 -10.64
N ARG A 162 -15.65 6.72 -10.84
CA ARG A 162 -17.08 6.38 -10.67
C ARG A 162 -17.56 6.56 -9.22
N HIS A 163 -16.66 6.47 -8.25
CA HIS A 163 -16.97 6.75 -6.84
C HIS A 163 -16.93 8.25 -6.49
N GLY A 164 -16.55 9.12 -7.41
CA GLY A 164 -16.51 10.58 -7.20
C GLY A 164 -15.21 11.07 -6.61
N TYR A 165 -14.09 10.37 -6.86
CA TYR A 165 -12.75 10.75 -6.42
C TYR A 165 -12.57 10.80 -4.89
N PRO A 166 -12.99 9.77 -4.11
CA PRO A 166 -12.82 9.78 -2.66
C PRO A 166 -11.35 9.94 -2.28
N GLY A 167 -11.07 10.74 -1.25
CA GLY A 167 -9.73 11.15 -0.85
C GLY A 167 -9.30 12.52 -1.38
N LEU A 168 -10.04 13.14 -2.32
CA LEU A 168 -9.74 14.48 -2.84
C LEU A 168 -10.61 15.59 -2.24
N GLU A 169 -11.75 15.29 -1.61
CA GLU A 169 -12.63 16.33 -1.04
C GLU A 169 -11.98 17.19 0.05
N PRO A 170 -11.17 16.66 0.98
CA PRO A 170 -10.47 17.49 1.96
C PRO A 170 -9.61 18.58 1.32
N VAL A 171 -9.07 18.30 0.13
CA VAL A 171 -8.28 19.27 -0.64
C VAL A 171 -9.20 20.29 -1.35
N GLY A 172 -10.31 19.81 -1.92
CA GLY A 172 -11.26 20.67 -2.65
C GLY A 172 -12.14 21.57 -1.76
N ALA A 173 -12.46 21.14 -0.55
CA ALA A 173 -13.29 21.92 0.38
C ALA A 173 -12.56 23.19 0.88
N ARG A 174 -11.24 23.12 1.07
CA ARG A 174 -10.42 24.30 1.41
C ARG A 174 -10.38 25.35 0.30
N TRP A 175 -10.37 24.92 -0.96
CA TRP A 175 -10.38 25.84 -2.12
C TRP A 175 -11.75 26.52 -2.29
N ARG A 176 -12.86 25.81 -2.05
CA ARG A 176 -14.22 26.38 -2.12
C ARG A 176 -14.55 27.34 -0.96
N GLY A 177 -13.93 27.14 0.20
CA GLY A 177 -14.08 28.02 1.36
C GLY A 177 -13.28 29.33 1.26
N ALA A 178 -12.17 29.34 0.53
CA ALA A 178 -11.36 30.55 0.35
C ALA A 178 -11.98 31.57 -0.63
N GLY A 179 -12.86 31.12 -1.53
CA GLY A 179 -13.53 32.00 -2.52
C GLY A 179 -14.83 32.67 -2.05
N ARG A 180 -15.28 32.45 -0.80
CA ARG A 180 -16.53 33.04 -0.27
C ARG A 180 -16.34 34.04 0.86
N ARG A 181 -15.17 34.62 1.00
CA ARG A 181 -14.91 35.70 1.97
C ARG A 181 -14.51 36.99 1.25
N THR A 182 -15.30 37.44 0.31
CA THR A 182 -15.28 38.81 -0.18
C THR A 182 -16.69 39.16 -0.59
N ASP A 183 -17.50 39.55 0.39
CA ASP A 183 -18.63 40.50 0.27
C ASP A 183 -18.89 41.09 1.65
#